data_94411ce9ee853b46bfd0e83018a3114c
#
_entry.id   94411ce9ee853b46bfd0e83018a3114c
#
_cell.length_a   1.000
_cell.length_b   1.000
_cell.length_c   1.000
_cell.angle_alpha   90.00
_cell.angle_beta   90.00
_cell.angle_gamma   90.00
#
_symmetry.space_group_name_H-M   'P 1'
#
loop_
_entity.id
_entity.type
_entity.pdbx_description
1 polymer ?
#
loop_
_entity_poly.entity_id
_entity_poly.type
_entity_poly.pdbx_seq_one_letter_code
_entity_poly.pdbx_strand_id
1 'polypeptide(L)'
;ATMTVNKDGQQPAIRFGYLSCDSVLHSMPEYNAAMKNLKELKAKYDSEMKRVEDEFNNKYELFLEGQSDFAPSIRQKRQAELQELMEKNMAFKEEARRLLEKAKLEALTPLKKTIQATITRIGQQKGLAFVVNTDGGNMPYLSTIMGEDITEEVIKASR
;
A
#
# COMPACT_ATOMS: atom_id res chain seq x y z
N ALA A 1 -13.84 -29.82 -19.61
CA ALA A 1 -14.22 -28.59 -20.32
C ALA A 1 -14.31 -28.89 -21.82
N THR A 2 -15.53 -28.96 -22.33
CA THR A 2 -15.78 -29.18 -23.75
C THR A 2 -15.47 -27.92 -24.52
N MET A 3 -14.40 -27.93 -25.34
CA MET A 3 -14.15 -26.87 -26.30
C MET A 3 -15.27 -26.85 -27.32
N THR A 4 -16.02 -25.78 -27.38
CA THR A 4 -17.01 -25.55 -28.42
C THR A 4 -16.29 -25.21 -29.72
N VAL A 5 -16.38 -26.11 -30.71
CA VAL A 5 -15.85 -25.86 -32.06
C VAL A 5 -16.94 -25.15 -32.86
N ASN A 6 -16.55 -24.10 -33.60
CA ASN A 6 -17.46 -23.40 -34.48
C ASN A 6 -17.96 -24.34 -35.59
N LYS A 7 -19.13 -24.01 -36.18
CA LYS A 7 -19.76 -24.79 -37.26
C LYS A 7 -18.84 -25.16 -38.44
N ASP A 8 -17.74 -24.42 -38.62
CA ASP A 8 -16.75 -24.62 -39.67
C ASP A 8 -15.52 -25.44 -39.23
N GLY A 9 -15.56 -26.08 -38.04
CA GLY A 9 -14.46 -26.91 -37.54
C GLY A 9 -13.23 -26.13 -37.07
N GLN A 10 -13.31 -24.80 -37.01
CA GLN A 10 -12.24 -23.95 -36.51
C GLN A 10 -12.39 -23.73 -35.01
N GLN A 11 -11.26 -23.78 -34.28
CA GLN A 11 -11.24 -23.35 -32.87
C GLN A 11 -11.58 -21.87 -32.76
N PRO A 12 -12.41 -21.44 -31.79
CA PRO A 12 -12.68 -20.03 -31.59
C PRO A 12 -11.36 -19.29 -31.31
N ALA A 13 -11.17 -18.15 -31.97
CA ALA A 13 -10.01 -17.31 -31.72
C ALA A 13 -9.97 -16.93 -30.22
N ILE A 14 -8.82 -17.17 -29.58
CA ILE A 14 -8.61 -16.79 -28.19
C ILE A 14 -8.57 -15.28 -28.12
N ARG A 15 -9.48 -14.70 -27.32
CA ARG A 15 -9.49 -13.27 -27.00
C ARG A 15 -9.13 -13.11 -25.53
N PHE A 16 -8.41 -12.04 -25.26
CA PHE A 16 -8.05 -11.68 -23.89
C PHE A 16 -8.40 -10.21 -23.61
N GLY A 17 -8.51 -9.90 -22.34
CA GLY A 17 -8.67 -8.53 -21.88
C GLY A 17 -7.39 -8.02 -21.22
N TYR A 18 -7.27 -6.73 -21.13
CA TYR A 18 -6.22 -6.08 -20.35
C TYR A 18 -6.75 -4.83 -19.68
N LEU A 19 -6.11 -4.44 -18.60
CA LEU A 19 -6.47 -3.24 -17.87
C LEU A 19 -5.30 -2.78 -17.00
N SER A 20 -5.40 -1.54 -16.53
CA SER A 20 -4.58 -1.05 -15.42
C SER A 20 -5.38 -1.17 -14.13
N CYS A 21 -5.00 -2.11 -13.27
CA CYS A 21 -5.62 -2.27 -11.95
C CYS A 21 -5.42 -1.04 -11.07
N ASP A 22 -4.27 -0.37 -11.19
CA ASP A 22 -4.00 0.87 -10.47
C ASP A 22 -4.95 2.00 -10.90
N SER A 23 -5.23 2.12 -12.20
CA SER A 23 -6.20 3.11 -12.69
C SER A 23 -7.60 2.86 -12.13
N VAL A 24 -8.01 1.60 -12.06
CA VAL A 24 -9.30 1.23 -11.45
C VAL A 24 -9.32 1.57 -9.98
N LEU A 25 -8.29 1.18 -9.24
CA LEU A 25 -8.18 1.44 -7.80
C LEU A 25 -8.21 2.94 -7.50
N HIS A 26 -7.43 3.73 -8.23
CA HIS A 26 -7.37 5.19 -8.05
C HIS A 26 -8.68 5.90 -8.41
N SER A 27 -9.53 5.29 -9.23
CA SER A 27 -10.83 5.84 -9.58
C SER A 27 -11.91 5.61 -8.52
N MET A 28 -11.67 4.72 -7.57
CA MET A 28 -12.65 4.37 -6.53
C MET A 28 -12.70 5.46 -5.45
N PRO A 29 -13.90 5.99 -5.11
CA PRO A 29 -14.05 6.97 -4.02
C PRO A 29 -13.52 6.44 -2.69
N GLU A 30 -13.71 5.16 -2.41
CA GLU A 30 -13.22 4.49 -1.20
C GLU A 30 -11.68 4.49 -1.11
N TYR A 31 -10.99 4.41 -2.25
CA TYR A 31 -9.53 4.54 -2.30
C TYR A 31 -9.09 5.92 -1.85
N ASN A 32 -9.71 6.96 -2.37
CA ASN A 32 -9.37 8.35 -2.02
C ASN A 32 -9.63 8.62 -0.54
N ALA A 33 -10.74 8.12 0.00
CA ALA A 33 -11.06 8.21 1.43
C ALA A 33 -10.03 7.46 2.28
N ALA A 34 -9.64 6.25 1.88
CA ALA A 34 -8.63 5.46 2.57
C ALA A 34 -7.26 6.16 2.58
N MET A 35 -6.84 6.72 1.46
CA MET A 35 -5.57 7.45 1.36
C MET A 35 -5.57 8.71 2.23
N LYS A 36 -6.68 9.43 2.29
CA LYS A 36 -6.84 10.58 3.19
C LYS A 36 -6.69 10.17 4.65
N ASN A 37 -7.38 9.11 5.06
CA ASN A 37 -7.31 8.60 6.43
C ASN A 37 -5.89 8.13 6.80
N LEU A 38 -5.21 7.45 5.88
CA LEU A 38 -3.82 7.00 6.09
C LEU A 38 -2.86 8.19 6.21
N LYS A 39 -3.05 9.23 5.41
CA LYS A 39 -2.26 10.46 5.50
C LYS A 39 -2.44 11.15 6.84
N GLU A 40 -3.68 11.23 7.34
CA GLU A 40 -3.98 11.80 8.66
C GLU A 40 -3.36 10.97 9.78
N LEU A 41 -3.43 9.65 9.70
CA LEU A 41 -2.80 8.74 10.67
C LEU A 41 -1.28 8.90 10.67
N LYS A 42 -0.67 8.95 9.50
CA LYS A 42 0.78 9.19 9.36
C LYS A 42 1.19 10.52 9.98
N ALA A 43 0.41 11.57 9.75
CA ALA A 43 0.68 12.89 10.33
C ALA A 43 0.66 12.85 11.85
N LYS A 44 -0.25 12.08 12.46
CA LYS A 44 -0.29 11.90 13.94
C LYS A 44 0.96 11.19 14.45
N TYR A 45 1.40 10.14 13.79
CA TYR A 45 2.64 9.45 14.16
C TYR A 45 3.87 10.32 13.95
N ASP A 46 3.94 11.07 12.85
CA ASP A 46 5.05 12.00 12.59
C ASP A 46 5.13 13.10 13.64
N SER A 47 3.99 13.65 14.08
CA SER A 47 3.92 14.65 15.15
C SER A 47 4.40 14.08 16.48
N GLU A 48 3.97 12.89 16.84
CA GLU A 48 4.42 12.23 18.08
C GLU A 48 5.91 11.89 18.01
N MET A 49 6.39 11.44 16.85
CA MET A 49 7.81 11.17 16.65
C MET A 49 8.66 12.42 16.83
N LYS A 50 8.20 13.54 16.27
CA LYS A 50 8.87 14.84 16.46
C LYS A 50 8.91 15.24 17.93
N ARG A 51 7.80 15.08 18.64
CA ARG A 51 7.71 15.41 20.08
C ARG A 51 8.73 14.62 20.88
N VAL A 52 8.82 13.30 20.68
CA VAL A 52 9.73 12.47 21.47
C VAL A 52 11.20 12.64 21.06
N GLU A 53 11.47 12.97 19.81
CA GLU A 53 12.82 13.33 19.33
C GLU A 53 13.27 14.67 19.92
N ASP A 54 12.40 15.67 19.95
CA ASP A 54 12.68 16.97 20.58
C ASP A 54 12.94 16.80 22.08
N GLU A 55 12.17 15.97 22.77
CA GLU A 55 12.38 15.65 24.19
C GLU A 55 13.75 14.99 24.41
N PHE A 56 14.11 14.02 23.60
CA PHE A 56 15.42 13.39 23.65
C PHE A 56 16.55 14.39 23.43
N ASN A 57 16.44 15.21 22.39
CA ASN A 57 17.47 16.21 22.06
C ASN A 57 17.67 17.22 23.20
N ASN A 58 16.59 17.70 23.82
CA ASN A 58 16.66 18.62 24.94
C ASN A 58 17.35 17.98 26.16
N LYS A 59 17.00 16.74 26.47
CA LYS A 59 17.64 16.01 27.59
C LYS A 59 19.13 15.72 27.31
N TYR A 60 19.44 15.39 26.05
CA TYR A 60 20.82 15.16 25.63
C TYR A 60 21.68 16.42 25.72
N GLU A 61 21.18 17.57 25.29
CA GLU A 61 21.86 18.86 25.41
C GLU A 61 22.12 19.20 26.86
N LEU A 62 21.11 19.05 27.73
CA LEU A 62 21.26 19.29 29.17
C LEU A 62 22.32 18.36 29.80
N PHE A 63 22.36 17.11 29.35
CA PHE A 63 23.39 16.17 29.81
C PHE A 63 24.80 16.63 29.39
N LEU A 64 24.97 17.02 28.12
CA LEU A 64 26.27 17.49 27.61
C LEU A 64 26.77 18.74 28.34
N GLU A 65 25.87 19.66 28.64
CA GLU A 65 26.20 20.91 29.35
C GLU A 65 26.62 20.65 30.81
N GLY A 66 25.94 19.69 31.47
CA GLY A 66 26.13 19.45 32.91
C GLY A 66 27.05 18.28 33.27
N GLN A 67 27.47 17.46 32.30
CA GLN A 67 28.14 16.18 32.58
C GLN A 67 29.43 16.27 33.39
N SER A 68 30.18 17.37 33.25
CA SER A 68 31.43 17.58 33.96
C SER A 68 31.19 17.86 35.46
N ASP A 69 30.00 18.37 35.82
CA ASP A 69 29.61 18.71 37.20
C ASP A 69 28.89 17.57 37.91
N PHE A 70 28.50 16.53 37.17
CA PHE A 70 27.79 15.35 37.74
C PHE A 70 28.76 14.45 38.52
N ALA A 71 28.33 13.99 39.69
CA ALA A 71 28.99 12.88 40.36
C ALA A 71 28.96 11.66 39.44
N PRO A 72 29.97 10.77 39.46
CA PRO A 72 30.07 9.62 38.54
C PRO A 72 28.81 8.73 38.50
N SER A 73 28.20 8.50 39.65
CA SER A 73 26.95 7.68 39.72
C SER A 73 25.75 8.41 39.09
N ILE A 74 25.67 9.72 39.18
CA ILE A 74 24.63 10.54 38.57
C ILE A 74 24.83 10.57 37.05
N ARG A 75 26.06 10.76 36.59
CA ARG A 75 26.39 10.74 35.17
C ARG A 75 25.97 9.40 34.53
N GLN A 76 26.32 8.31 35.20
CA GLN A 76 25.98 6.95 34.74
C GLN A 76 24.46 6.75 34.65
N LYS A 77 23.73 7.21 35.67
CA LYS A 77 22.25 7.17 35.68
C LYS A 77 21.65 7.95 34.51
N ARG A 78 22.14 9.20 34.27
CA ARG A 78 21.66 10.03 33.17
C ARG A 78 21.95 9.45 31.80
N GLN A 79 23.13 8.85 31.61
CA GLN A 79 23.47 8.13 30.39
C GLN A 79 22.52 6.97 30.15
N ALA A 80 22.21 6.18 31.17
CA ALA A 80 21.28 5.05 31.08
C ALA A 80 19.86 5.51 30.73
N GLU A 81 19.40 6.62 31.32
CA GLU A 81 18.09 7.23 31.00
C GLU A 81 18.00 7.65 29.52
N LEU A 82 19.07 8.28 29.01
CA LEU A 82 19.14 8.68 27.59
C LEU A 82 19.15 7.47 26.66
N GLN A 83 19.89 6.44 27.00
CA GLN A 83 19.95 5.19 26.23
C GLN A 83 18.56 4.54 26.17
N GLU A 84 17.88 4.46 27.31
CA GLU A 84 16.51 3.89 27.38
C GLU A 84 15.53 4.70 26.54
N LEU A 85 15.60 6.04 26.62
CA LEU A 85 14.72 6.91 25.83
C LEU A 85 14.96 6.76 24.34
N MET A 86 16.21 6.66 23.91
CA MET A 86 16.56 6.41 22.51
C MET A 86 16.00 5.07 22.01
N GLU A 87 16.13 4.02 22.81
CA GLU A 87 15.60 2.69 22.48
C GLU A 87 14.08 2.71 22.36
N LYS A 88 13.39 3.40 23.27
CA LYS A 88 11.93 3.57 23.20
C LYS A 88 11.51 4.35 21.96
N ASN A 89 12.24 5.38 21.58
CA ASN A 89 11.93 6.15 20.37
C ASN A 89 12.13 5.32 19.09
N MET A 90 13.18 4.51 19.03
CA MET A 90 13.41 3.60 17.91
C MET A 90 12.32 2.54 17.83
N ALA A 91 11.92 1.96 18.96
CA ALA A 91 10.83 0.98 19.01
C ALA A 91 9.50 1.59 18.58
N PHE A 92 9.19 2.81 19.01
CA PHE A 92 7.99 3.54 18.59
C PHE A 92 7.98 3.80 17.08
N LYS A 93 9.10 4.24 16.52
CA LYS A 93 9.24 4.48 15.08
C LYS A 93 8.93 3.22 14.26
N GLU A 94 9.48 2.08 14.67
CA GLU A 94 9.25 0.79 14.00
C GLU A 94 7.79 0.34 14.16
N GLU A 95 7.21 0.49 15.34
CA GLU A 95 5.81 0.16 15.60
C GLU A 95 4.86 1.04 14.79
N ALA A 96 5.13 2.34 14.68
CA ALA A 96 4.34 3.26 13.86
C ALA A 96 4.39 2.84 12.38
N ARG A 97 5.57 2.48 11.87
CA ARG A 97 5.73 1.97 10.50
C ARG A 97 4.88 0.72 10.28
N ARG A 98 4.96 -0.23 11.21
CA ARG A 98 4.21 -1.49 11.15
C ARG A 98 2.69 -1.24 11.17
N LEU A 99 2.22 -0.34 12.03
CA LEU A 99 0.80 -0.03 12.14
C LEU A 99 0.27 0.69 10.89
N LEU A 100 1.06 1.57 10.28
CA LEU A 100 0.71 2.23 9.01
C LEU A 100 0.62 1.22 7.86
N GLU A 101 1.57 0.30 7.75
CA GLU A 101 1.53 -0.77 6.74
C GLU A 101 0.30 -1.66 6.92
N LYS A 102 0.00 -2.05 8.16
CA LYS A 102 -1.17 -2.84 8.49
C LYS A 102 -2.46 -2.11 8.13
N ALA A 103 -2.58 -0.84 8.49
CA ALA A 103 -3.75 -0.01 8.18
C ALA A 103 -3.96 0.12 6.67
N LYS A 104 -2.89 0.30 5.91
CA LYS A 104 -2.92 0.35 4.44
C LYS A 104 -3.43 -0.97 3.85
N LEU A 105 -2.87 -2.07 4.30
CA LEU A 105 -3.27 -3.40 3.83
C LEU A 105 -4.76 -3.67 4.12
N GLU A 106 -5.21 -3.39 5.34
CA GLU A 106 -6.61 -3.57 5.75
C GLU A 106 -7.57 -2.67 4.97
N ALA A 107 -7.16 -1.45 4.64
CA ALA A 107 -7.98 -0.52 3.87
C ALA A 107 -8.08 -0.92 2.39
N LEU A 108 -7.01 -1.41 1.78
CA LEU A 108 -6.95 -1.70 0.34
C LEU A 108 -7.38 -3.12 -0.04
N THR A 109 -7.24 -4.09 0.85
CA THR A 109 -7.60 -5.49 0.56
C THR A 109 -9.05 -5.65 0.11
N PRO A 110 -10.06 -5.06 0.75
CA PRO A 110 -11.45 -5.15 0.29
C PRO A 110 -11.65 -4.55 -1.10
N LEU A 111 -10.98 -3.43 -1.40
CA LEU A 111 -11.08 -2.76 -2.70
C LEU A 111 -10.49 -3.63 -3.82
N LYS A 112 -9.34 -4.24 -3.57
CA LYS A 112 -8.69 -5.17 -4.51
C LYS A 112 -9.55 -6.41 -4.76
N LYS A 113 -10.23 -6.92 -3.73
CA LYS A 113 -11.18 -8.02 -3.87
C LYS A 113 -12.37 -7.64 -4.75
N THR A 114 -12.92 -6.46 -4.58
CA THR A 114 -14.01 -5.92 -5.41
C THR A 114 -13.58 -5.82 -6.87
N ILE A 115 -12.39 -5.28 -7.12
CA ILE A 115 -11.82 -5.17 -8.48
C ILE A 115 -11.65 -6.57 -9.09
N GLN A 116 -11.09 -7.52 -8.36
CA GLN A 116 -10.88 -8.89 -8.83
C GLN A 116 -12.21 -9.56 -9.19
N ALA A 117 -13.22 -9.43 -8.35
CA ALA A 117 -14.55 -9.99 -8.62
C ALA A 117 -15.20 -9.35 -9.87
N THR A 118 -15.03 -8.04 -10.03
CA THR A 118 -15.52 -7.29 -11.19
C THR A 118 -14.84 -7.74 -12.48
N ILE A 119 -13.51 -7.92 -12.45
CA ILE A 119 -12.73 -8.41 -13.58
C ILE A 119 -13.22 -9.81 -14.00
N THR A 120 -13.39 -10.70 -13.03
CA THR A 120 -13.88 -12.07 -13.31
C THR A 120 -15.25 -12.04 -13.96
N ARG A 121 -16.17 -11.24 -13.43
CA ARG A 121 -17.52 -11.12 -13.99
C ARG A 121 -17.52 -10.60 -15.43
N ILE A 122 -16.79 -9.51 -15.67
CA ILE A 122 -16.69 -8.91 -17.01
C ILE A 122 -15.98 -9.86 -17.99
N GLY A 123 -14.91 -10.51 -17.57
CA GLY A 123 -14.20 -11.49 -18.38
C GLY A 123 -15.11 -12.65 -18.81
N GLN A 124 -15.91 -13.17 -17.88
CA GLN A 124 -16.88 -14.23 -18.18
C GLN A 124 -17.98 -13.75 -19.13
N GLN A 125 -18.53 -12.56 -18.90
CA GLN A 125 -19.58 -11.97 -19.75
C GLN A 125 -19.11 -11.75 -21.19
N LYS A 126 -17.85 -11.37 -21.37
CA LYS A 126 -17.25 -11.13 -22.69
C LYS A 126 -16.66 -12.38 -23.34
N GLY A 127 -16.63 -13.51 -22.65
CA GLY A 127 -16.02 -14.73 -23.16
C GLY A 127 -14.51 -14.63 -23.32
N LEU A 128 -13.84 -13.83 -22.50
CA LEU A 128 -12.38 -13.68 -22.54
C LEU A 128 -11.71 -14.91 -21.93
N ALA A 129 -10.60 -15.35 -22.54
CA ALA A 129 -9.82 -16.47 -22.03
C ALA A 129 -9.08 -16.11 -20.74
N PHE A 130 -8.60 -14.89 -20.65
CA PHE A 130 -7.92 -14.33 -19.47
C PHE A 130 -7.90 -12.81 -19.55
N VAL A 131 -7.56 -12.19 -18.43
CA VAL A 131 -7.35 -10.74 -18.32
C VAL A 131 -5.99 -10.50 -17.67
N VAL A 132 -5.19 -9.63 -18.27
CA VAL A 132 -3.87 -9.28 -17.75
C VAL A 132 -3.83 -7.85 -17.21
N ASN A 133 -3.08 -7.68 -16.14
CA ASN A 133 -2.80 -6.37 -15.57
C ASN A 133 -1.55 -5.79 -16.24
N THR A 134 -1.66 -4.60 -16.82
CA THR A 134 -0.58 -3.94 -17.54
C THR A 134 0.34 -3.10 -16.65
N ASP A 135 0.04 -3.00 -15.37
CA ASP A 135 0.85 -2.21 -14.44
C ASP A 135 2.23 -2.83 -14.19
N GLY A 136 3.19 -1.99 -13.86
CA GLY A 136 4.52 -2.43 -13.46
C GLY A 136 5.46 -2.84 -14.58
N GLY A 137 5.08 -2.64 -15.84
CA GLY A 137 5.94 -2.95 -16.99
C GLY A 137 6.20 -4.45 -17.22
N ASN A 138 5.43 -5.33 -16.59
CA ASN A 138 5.57 -6.78 -16.70
C ASN A 138 5.03 -7.35 -18.01
N MET A 139 4.35 -6.53 -18.80
CA MET A 139 3.78 -6.90 -20.09
C MET A 139 4.43 -6.06 -21.20
N PRO A 140 5.58 -6.51 -21.76
CA PRO A 140 6.31 -5.72 -22.76
C PRO A 140 5.57 -5.54 -24.08
N TYR A 141 4.67 -6.45 -24.40
CA TYR A 141 3.87 -6.40 -25.61
C TYR A 141 2.51 -7.08 -25.41
N LEU A 142 1.47 -6.49 -25.95
CA LEU A 142 0.17 -7.10 -26.12
C LEU A 142 -0.45 -6.64 -27.45
N SER A 143 -1.26 -7.48 -28.06
CA SER A 143 -1.97 -7.14 -29.30
C SER A 143 -3.24 -6.35 -28.99
N THR A 144 -3.37 -5.17 -29.56
CA THR A 144 -4.60 -4.36 -29.45
C THR A 144 -5.72 -4.86 -30.35
N ILE A 145 -5.42 -5.79 -31.26
CA ILE A 145 -6.41 -6.43 -32.13
C ILE A 145 -7.04 -7.63 -31.44
N MET A 146 -6.22 -8.49 -30.82
CA MET A 146 -6.69 -9.71 -30.13
C MET A 146 -7.08 -9.41 -28.66
N GLY A 147 -6.52 -8.39 -28.08
CA GLY A 147 -6.82 -7.93 -26.73
C GLY A 147 -7.83 -6.79 -26.72
N GLU A 148 -8.61 -6.71 -25.66
CA GLU A 148 -9.59 -5.66 -25.42
C GLU A 148 -9.26 -4.94 -24.11
N ASP A 149 -9.16 -3.60 -24.16
CA ASP A 149 -9.00 -2.78 -22.97
C ASP A 149 -10.34 -2.69 -22.23
N ILE A 150 -10.40 -3.29 -21.07
CA ILE A 150 -11.60 -3.32 -20.22
C ILE A 150 -11.50 -2.35 -19.04
N THR A 151 -10.48 -1.48 -18.99
CA THR A 151 -10.25 -0.57 -17.88
C THR A 151 -11.48 0.26 -17.55
N GLU A 152 -12.06 0.95 -18.53
CA GLU A 152 -13.24 1.81 -18.32
C GLU A 152 -14.48 1.04 -17.84
N GLU A 153 -14.71 -0.15 -18.37
CA GLU A 153 -15.83 -1.00 -17.95
C GLU A 153 -15.68 -1.46 -16.51
N VAL A 154 -14.46 -1.83 -16.11
CA VAL A 154 -14.17 -2.24 -14.73
C VAL A 154 -14.29 -1.03 -13.79
N ILE A 155 -13.82 0.15 -14.20
CA ILE A 155 -13.99 1.39 -13.43
C ILE A 155 -15.47 1.65 -13.16
N LYS A 156 -16.32 1.64 -14.20
CA LYS A 156 -17.76 1.89 -14.06
C LYS A 156 -18.45 0.86 -13.17
N ALA A 157 -18.07 -0.40 -13.29
CA ALA A 157 -18.66 -1.50 -12.55
C ALA A 157 -18.16 -1.61 -11.10
N SER A 158 -17.04 -0.97 -10.77
CA SER A 158 -16.43 -0.98 -9.42
C SER A 158 -16.81 0.22 -8.56
N ARG A 159 -17.59 1.15 -9.09
CA ARG A 159 -18.10 2.33 -8.36
C ARG A 159 -19.28 1.94 -7.48
#